data_ecd39ee86dcae02de1adde70f77667b2
#
_entry.id   ecd39ee86dcae02de1adde70f77667b2
#
_cell.length_a   1.000
_cell.length_b   1.000
_cell.length_c   1.000
_cell.angle_alpha   90.00
_cell.angle_beta   90.00
_cell.angle_gamma   90.00
#
_symmetry.space_group_name_H-M   'P 1'
#
loop_
_entity.id
_entity.type
_entity.pdbx_description
1 polymer ?
#
loop_
_entity_poly.entity_id
_entity_poly.type
_entity_poly.pdbx_seq_one_letter_code
_entity_poly.pdbx_strand_id
1 'polypeptide(L)'
;MIARRAILLFTRAIESEIKAKRFRGLSYLQHQRLYRHLIAHAIDVAQRTQAELLIAADKPAPEFSNAAYFLLQRGQNFNERLQHALADAFALGYDEVLVIGNDTPELCSTLLEQAFSDLAQHPFVFGNSLDGGVYLIGLRRTALPHFGTLCNTCRWHTSFVQQDLHRAIAALGGSAAWLPPLVDLDRIADLLHVARRHASYALMLLAFVQFMQRPLFYLTHFRVPCSAKRLHLPLKHAPPVLLP
;
A
#
# COMPACT_ATOMS: atom_id res chain seq x y z
N MET A 1 31.09 -15.19 5.53
CA MET A 1 29.78 -15.52 6.13
C MET A 1 28.70 -14.91 5.25
N ILE A 2 27.60 -15.61 5.03
CA ILE A 2 26.44 -15.06 4.31
C ILE A 2 25.75 -14.07 5.24
N ALA A 3 25.44 -12.87 4.73
CA ALA A 3 24.73 -11.83 5.49
C ALA A 3 23.34 -12.32 5.92
N ARG A 4 22.98 -12.15 7.19
CA ARG A 4 21.61 -12.43 7.66
C ARG A 4 20.68 -11.30 7.22
N ARG A 5 19.64 -11.66 6.49
CA ARG A 5 18.71 -10.74 5.82
C ARG A 5 17.33 -10.78 6.45
N ALA A 6 16.73 -9.62 6.62
CA ALA A 6 15.33 -9.51 7.03
C ALA A 6 14.56 -8.54 6.14
N ILE A 7 13.27 -8.82 5.97
CA ILE A 7 12.29 -7.89 5.43
C ILE A 7 11.36 -7.51 6.57
N LEU A 8 11.31 -6.22 6.88
CA LEU A 8 10.47 -5.64 7.91
C LEU A 8 9.23 -5.02 7.26
N LEU A 9 8.10 -5.72 7.31
CA LEU A 9 6.82 -5.13 6.94
C LEU A 9 6.39 -4.14 8.03
N PHE A 10 6.46 -2.86 7.71
CA PHE A 10 6.06 -1.76 8.59
C PHE A 10 4.63 -1.35 8.26
N THR A 11 3.68 -1.77 9.10
CA THR A 11 2.23 -1.65 8.80
C THR A 11 1.44 -1.38 10.09
N ARG A 12 0.13 -1.40 10.01
CA ARG A 12 -0.79 -1.44 11.15
C ARG A 12 -1.73 -2.63 11.01
N ALA A 13 -2.37 -3.03 12.11
CA ALA A 13 -3.51 -3.95 12.03
C ALA A 13 -4.61 -3.37 11.13
N ILE A 14 -5.34 -4.23 10.42
CA ILE A 14 -6.35 -3.83 9.42
C ILE A 14 -7.32 -2.76 9.94
N GLU A 15 -7.80 -2.92 11.17
CA GLU A 15 -8.71 -1.93 11.78
C GLU A 15 -8.07 -0.56 11.96
N SER A 16 -6.78 -0.52 12.29
CA SER A 16 -6.02 0.71 12.47
C SER A 16 -5.67 1.35 11.13
N GLU A 17 -5.38 0.53 10.10
CA GLU A 17 -5.22 1.03 8.72
C GLU A 17 -6.50 1.70 8.22
N ILE A 18 -7.66 1.08 8.41
CA ILE A 18 -8.95 1.67 8.02
C ILE A 18 -9.23 3.00 8.74
N LYS A 19 -8.81 3.13 10.01
CA LYS A 19 -8.94 4.40 10.75
C LYS A 19 -7.99 5.48 10.23
N ALA A 20 -6.76 5.09 9.87
CA ALA A 20 -5.72 6.02 9.43
C ALA A 20 -5.93 6.49 7.98
N LYS A 21 -6.38 5.61 7.09
CA LYS A 21 -6.50 5.88 5.65
C LYS A 21 -7.78 5.26 5.10
N ARG A 22 -8.72 6.11 4.70
CA ARG A 22 -9.99 5.70 4.10
C ARG A 22 -10.06 6.12 2.63
N PHE A 23 -10.37 5.15 1.78
CA PHE A 23 -10.66 5.41 0.37
C PHE A 23 -12.11 5.88 0.22
N ARG A 24 -12.30 7.06 -0.34
CA ARG A 24 -13.63 7.64 -0.53
C ARG A 24 -14.50 6.72 -1.42
N GLY A 25 -15.69 6.40 -0.95
CA GLY A 25 -16.63 5.55 -1.68
C GLY A 25 -16.58 4.06 -1.35
N LEU A 26 -15.61 3.59 -0.53
CA LEU A 26 -15.60 2.22 -0.04
C LEU A 26 -16.33 2.09 1.30
N SER A 27 -17.11 1.01 1.45
CA SER A 27 -17.67 0.59 2.73
C SER A 27 -16.59 0.02 3.66
N TYR A 28 -16.91 -0.14 4.94
CA TYR A 28 -16.00 -0.74 5.92
C TYR A 28 -15.53 -2.15 5.53
N LEU A 29 -16.45 -3.01 5.05
CA LEU A 29 -16.13 -4.36 4.60
C LEU A 29 -15.22 -4.37 3.37
N GLN A 30 -15.38 -3.40 2.46
CA GLN A 30 -14.50 -3.26 1.30
C GLN A 30 -13.11 -2.83 1.72
N HIS A 31 -12.97 -1.91 2.68
CA HIS A 31 -11.68 -1.56 3.26
C HIS A 31 -11.01 -2.76 3.93
N GLN A 32 -11.75 -3.55 4.73
CA GLN A 32 -11.19 -4.76 5.35
C GLN A 32 -10.64 -5.74 4.30
N ARG A 33 -11.37 -5.96 3.22
CA ARG A 33 -10.94 -6.85 2.13
C ARG A 33 -9.71 -6.31 1.42
N LEU A 34 -9.70 -5.00 1.13
CA LEU A 34 -8.58 -4.34 0.47
C LEU A 34 -7.30 -4.45 1.32
N TYR A 35 -7.34 -4.03 2.57
CA TYR A 35 -6.16 -4.08 3.44
C TYR A 35 -5.70 -5.51 3.73
N ARG A 36 -6.63 -6.45 3.89
CA ARG A 36 -6.26 -7.88 4.00
C ARG A 36 -5.51 -8.36 2.77
N HIS A 37 -5.96 -7.99 1.58
CA HIS A 37 -5.29 -8.36 0.33
C HIS A 37 -3.91 -7.71 0.21
N LEU A 38 -3.80 -6.42 0.52
CA LEU A 38 -2.53 -5.68 0.46
C LEU A 38 -1.50 -6.22 1.45
N ILE A 39 -1.89 -6.46 2.70
CA ILE A 39 -1.02 -7.06 3.72
C ILE A 39 -0.61 -8.48 3.31
N ALA A 40 -1.55 -9.30 2.86
CA ALA A 40 -1.26 -10.65 2.39
C ALA A 40 -0.31 -10.66 1.19
N HIS A 41 -0.46 -9.70 0.24
CA HIS A 41 0.45 -9.53 -0.88
C HIS A 41 1.87 -9.18 -0.41
N ALA A 42 2.02 -8.20 0.48
CA ALA A 42 3.33 -7.79 1.00
C ALA A 42 4.03 -8.96 1.73
N ILE A 43 3.27 -9.75 2.51
CA ILE A 43 3.76 -10.96 3.18
C ILE A 43 4.20 -12.02 2.15
N ASP A 44 3.36 -12.33 1.16
CA ASP A 44 3.67 -13.32 0.11
C ASP A 44 4.92 -12.93 -0.68
N VAL A 45 5.04 -11.68 -1.06
CA VAL A 45 6.22 -11.16 -1.78
C VAL A 45 7.48 -11.30 -0.93
N ALA A 46 7.43 -10.96 0.36
CA ALA A 46 8.55 -11.09 1.28
C ALA A 46 8.95 -12.57 1.48
N GLN A 47 7.97 -13.46 1.66
CA GLN A 47 8.20 -14.91 1.87
C GLN A 47 8.76 -15.65 0.63
N ARG A 48 8.65 -15.06 -0.56
CA ARG A 48 9.29 -15.59 -1.78
C ARG A 48 10.78 -15.30 -1.88
N THR A 49 11.32 -14.52 -0.96
CA THR A 49 12.76 -14.27 -0.84
C THR A 49 13.41 -15.23 0.17
N GLN A 50 14.74 -15.19 0.25
CA GLN A 50 15.50 -15.94 1.26
C GLN A 50 15.64 -15.19 2.60
N ALA A 51 15.04 -14.00 2.74
CA ALA A 51 15.10 -13.20 3.95
C ALA A 51 14.01 -13.61 4.96
N GLU A 52 14.28 -13.45 6.25
CA GLU A 52 13.28 -13.66 7.29
C GLU A 52 12.28 -12.50 7.31
N LEU A 53 10.97 -12.84 7.40
CA LEU A 53 9.92 -11.84 7.51
C LEU A 53 9.74 -11.40 8.95
N LEU A 54 9.91 -10.10 9.20
CA LEU A 54 9.54 -9.41 10.44
C LEU A 54 8.32 -8.54 10.19
N ILE A 55 7.46 -8.39 11.19
CA ILE A 55 6.33 -7.46 11.10
C ILE A 55 6.39 -6.48 12.26
N ALA A 56 6.46 -5.19 11.94
CA ALA A 56 6.32 -4.10 12.91
C ALA A 56 4.93 -3.47 12.76
N ALA A 57 4.10 -3.61 13.79
CA ALA A 57 2.73 -3.05 13.77
C ALA A 57 2.34 -2.45 15.13
N ASP A 58 1.22 -1.70 15.13
CA ASP A 58 0.68 -1.02 16.30
C ASP A 58 0.08 -1.98 17.35
N LYS A 59 -0.31 -3.18 16.92
CA LYS A 59 -0.82 -4.26 17.79
C LYS A 59 -0.69 -5.61 17.11
N PRO A 60 -0.63 -6.74 17.86
CA PRO A 60 -0.74 -8.08 17.29
C PRO A 60 -2.10 -8.26 16.59
N ALA A 61 -2.09 -9.02 15.49
CA ALA A 61 -3.30 -9.35 14.74
C ALA A 61 -3.15 -10.70 14.03
N PRO A 62 -4.26 -11.41 13.74
CA PRO A 62 -4.21 -12.74 13.10
C PRO A 62 -3.49 -12.73 11.75
N GLU A 63 -3.58 -11.64 11.00
CA GLU A 63 -2.91 -11.48 9.70
C GLU A 63 -1.38 -11.49 9.79
N PHE A 64 -0.81 -11.38 10.98
CA PHE A 64 0.65 -11.33 11.23
C PHE A 64 1.23 -12.65 11.73
N SER A 65 0.44 -13.73 11.77
CA SER A 65 0.84 -15.03 12.31
C SER A 65 2.01 -15.71 11.58
N ASN A 66 2.28 -15.33 10.33
CA ASN A 66 3.33 -15.94 9.51
C ASN A 66 4.70 -15.22 9.62
N ALA A 67 4.82 -14.22 10.49
CA ALA A 67 6.10 -13.54 10.74
C ALA A 67 7.04 -14.39 11.59
N ALA A 68 8.35 -14.36 11.31
CA ALA A 68 9.36 -14.94 12.20
C ALA A 68 9.40 -14.19 13.55
N TYR A 69 9.22 -12.87 13.51
CA TYR A 69 9.12 -12.02 14.70
C TYR A 69 8.09 -10.92 14.51
N PHE A 70 7.33 -10.66 15.56
CA PHE A 70 6.44 -9.51 15.67
C PHE A 70 7.10 -8.44 16.56
N LEU A 71 7.20 -7.21 16.04
CA LEU A 71 7.74 -6.04 16.72
C LEU A 71 6.62 -5.04 16.98
N LEU A 72 6.39 -4.69 18.24
CA LEU A 72 5.41 -3.66 18.58
C LEU A 72 6.00 -2.28 18.26
N GLN A 73 5.31 -1.51 17.40
CA GLN A 73 5.74 -0.15 17.09
C GLN A 73 5.69 0.75 18.33
N ARG A 74 6.78 1.48 18.56
CA ARG A 74 6.96 2.40 19.71
C ARG A 74 7.39 3.77 19.20
N GLY A 75 6.84 4.83 19.74
CA GLY A 75 7.17 6.22 19.39
C GLY A 75 5.95 7.09 19.16
N GLN A 76 6.13 8.39 19.29
CA GLN A 76 5.07 9.40 19.20
C GLN A 76 4.64 9.68 17.75
N ASN A 77 5.59 9.59 16.81
CA ASN A 77 5.40 9.91 15.40
C ASN A 77 5.94 8.79 14.49
N PHE A 78 5.73 8.93 13.19
CA PHE A 78 6.18 7.97 12.18
C PHE A 78 7.70 7.74 12.24
N ASN A 79 8.47 8.82 12.33
CA ASN A 79 9.92 8.80 12.33
C ASN A 79 10.47 7.97 13.50
N GLU A 80 10.02 8.26 14.73
CA GLU A 80 10.43 7.52 15.93
C GLU A 80 10.06 6.03 15.82
N ARG A 81 8.83 5.73 15.37
CA ARG A 81 8.37 4.34 15.20
C ARG A 81 9.22 3.58 14.22
N LEU A 82 9.58 4.20 13.09
CA LEU A 82 10.41 3.57 12.06
C LEU A 82 11.83 3.33 12.58
N GLN A 83 12.44 4.30 13.26
CA GLN A 83 13.78 4.16 13.85
C GLN A 83 13.82 3.06 14.92
N HIS A 84 12.82 3.00 15.82
CA HIS A 84 12.76 1.95 16.83
C HIS A 84 12.56 0.56 16.21
N ALA A 85 11.67 0.43 15.22
CA ALA A 85 11.44 -0.85 14.56
C ALA A 85 12.70 -1.37 13.84
N LEU A 86 13.46 -0.49 13.20
CA LEU A 86 14.75 -0.84 12.61
C LEU A 86 15.80 -1.21 13.66
N ALA A 87 15.90 -0.45 14.73
CA ALA A 87 16.83 -0.78 15.83
C ALA A 87 16.51 -2.14 16.43
N ASP A 88 15.23 -2.45 16.67
CA ASP A 88 14.78 -3.75 17.17
C ASP A 88 15.10 -4.89 16.17
N ALA A 89 14.88 -4.67 14.87
CA ALA A 89 15.25 -5.64 13.84
C ALA A 89 16.75 -5.93 13.83
N PHE A 90 17.59 -4.91 13.89
CA PHE A 90 19.04 -5.10 13.95
C PHE A 90 19.50 -5.73 15.28
N ALA A 91 18.81 -5.48 16.39
CA ALA A 91 19.10 -6.14 17.68
C ALA A 91 18.89 -7.67 17.61
N LEU A 92 18.01 -8.17 16.72
CA LEU A 92 17.84 -9.61 16.44
C LEU A 92 19.01 -10.25 15.69
N GLY A 93 20.02 -9.48 15.30
CA GLY A 93 21.27 -10.01 14.71
C GLY A 93 21.28 -10.00 13.17
N TYR A 94 20.37 -9.32 12.48
CA TYR A 94 20.41 -9.18 11.01
C TYR A 94 21.50 -8.20 10.58
N ASP A 95 22.07 -8.43 9.41
CA ASP A 95 23.11 -7.58 8.79
C ASP A 95 22.52 -6.59 7.81
N GLU A 96 21.45 -7.00 7.12
CA GLU A 96 20.73 -6.23 6.10
C GLU A 96 19.24 -6.29 6.39
N VAL A 97 18.55 -5.13 6.37
CA VAL A 97 17.11 -5.02 6.60
C VAL A 97 16.49 -4.16 5.50
N LEU A 98 15.44 -4.70 4.87
CA LEU A 98 14.56 -3.94 3.99
C LEU A 98 13.26 -3.65 4.73
N VAL A 99 12.89 -2.38 4.84
CA VAL A 99 11.56 -1.95 5.32
C VAL A 99 10.67 -1.76 4.11
N ILE A 100 9.49 -2.35 4.14
CA ILE A 100 8.44 -2.18 3.12
C ILE A 100 7.11 -1.78 3.77
N GLY A 101 6.28 -1.04 3.04
CA GLY A 101 4.89 -0.79 3.38
C GLY A 101 3.97 -1.92 2.88
N ASN A 102 2.67 -1.76 3.14
CA ASN A 102 1.63 -2.67 2.63
C ASN A 102 0.82 -2.09 1.47
N ASP A 103 1.13 -0.89 1.01
CA ASP A 103 0.32 -0.14 0.05
C ASP A 103 0.91 -0.07 -1.37
N THR A 104 1.93 -0.86 -1.66
CA THR A 104 2.61 -0.93 -2.97
C THR A 104 2.30 -2.25 -3.67
N PRO A 105 1.18 -2.37 -4.40
CA PRO A 105 0.73 -3.62 -5.01
C PRO A 105 1.61 -4.11 -6.17
N GLU A 106 2.45 -3.27 -6.75
CA GLU A 106 3.40 -3.63 -7.80
C GLU A 106 4.73 -4.17 -7.25
N LEU A 107 4.92 -4.17 -5.93
CA LEU A 107 6.11 -4.75 -5.30
C LEU A 107 6.18 -6.25 -5.60
N CYS A 108 7.37 -6.73 -5.95
CA CYS A 108 7.62 -8.13 -6.25
C CYS A 108 8.94 -8.62 -5.63
N SER A 109 9.08 -9.94 -5.48
CA SER A 109 10.27 -10.53 -4.85
C SER A 109 11.56 -10.24 -5.62
N THR A 110 11.50 -10.09 -6.94
CA THR A 110 12.67 -9.71 -7.76
C THR A 110 13.21 -8.32 -7.40
N LEU A 111 12.34 -7.36 -7.08
CA LEU A 111 12.78 -6.03 -6.61
C LEU A 111 13.39 -6.11 -5.20
N LEU A 112 12.87 -6.97 -4.32
CA LEU A 112 13.46 -7.19 -3.00
C LEU A 112 14.85 -7.83 -3.08
N GLU A 113 15.02 -8.83 -3.95
CA GLU A 113 16.34 -9.45 -4.20
C GLU A 113 17.31 -8.45 -4.84
N GLN A 114 16.84 -7.59 -5.77
CA GLN A 114 17.65 -6.50 -6.31
C GLN A 114 18.09 -5.53 -5.22
N ALA A 115 17.17 -5.13 -4.31
CA ALA A 115 17.51 -4.27 -3.17
C ALA A 115 18.60 -4.87 -2.28
N PHE A 116 18.52 -6.18 -1.99
CA PHE A 116 19.60 -6.86 -1.24
C PHE A 116 20.91 -6.93 -2.01
N SER A 117 20.86 -7.13 -3.33
CA SER A 117 22.06 -7.09 -4.17
C SER A 117 22.71 -5.70 -4.16
N ASP A 118 21.90 -4.64 -4.22
CA ASP A 118 22.38 -3.26 -4.20
C ASP A 118 22.97 -2.89 -2.82
N LEU A 119 22.43 -3.44 -1.72
CA LEU A 119 23.03 -3.29 -0.39
C LEU A 119 24.44 -3.88 -0.29
N ALA A 120 24.87 -4.79 -1.16
CA ALA A 120 26.26 -5.24 -1.20
C ALA A 120 27.24 -4.11 -1.60
N GLN A 121 26.77 -3.13 -2.38
CA GLN A 121 27.57 -2.02 -2.91
C GLN A 121 27.29 -0.69 -2.18
N HIS A 122 26.08 -0.51 -1.65
CA HIS A 122 25.61 0.74 -1.06
C HIS A 122 25.17 0.54 0.40
N PRO A 123 25.41 1.53 1.29
CA PRO A 123 24.91 1.47 2.66
C PRO A 123 23.39 1.58 2.77
N PHE A 124 22.77 2.20 1.77
CA PHE A 124 21.32 2.43 1.68
C PHE A 124 20.77 2.07 0.30
N VAL A 125 19.52 1.60 0.27
CA VAL A 125 18.72 1.39 -0.93
C VAL A 125 17.33 1.98 -0.69
N PHE A 126 16.80 2.72 -1.66
CA PHE A 126 15.45 3.29 -1.60
C PHE A 126 14.64 2.89 -2.82
N GLY A 127 13.38 2.52 -2.60
CA GLY A 127 12.39 2.34 -3.64
C GLY A 127 11.47 3.57 -3.67
N ASN A 128 11.49 4.32 -4.76
CA ASN A 128 10.73 5.56 -4.91
C ASN A 128 9.27 5.30 -5.24
N SER A 129 8.36 6.08 -4.64
CA SER A 129 6.96 6.13 -5.07
C SER A 129 6.74 7.27 -6.07
N LEU A 130 5.76 7.09 -6.98
CA LEU A 130 5.46 8.09 -8.02
C LEU A 130 4.95 9.43 -7.45
N ASP A 131 4.46 9.43 -6.23
CA ASP A 131 3.98 10.62 -5.51
C ASP A 131 5.10 11.41 -4.81
N GLY A 132 6.35 10.93 -4.88
CA GLY A 132 7.53 11.53 -4.23
C GLY A 132 7.85 10.97 -2.85
N GLY A 133 7.12 9.91 -2.42
CA GLY A 133 7.41 9.09 -1.26
C GLY A 133 8.45 7.98 -1.55
N VAL A 134 8.51 7.00 -0.64
CA VAL A 134 9.33 5.79 -0.78
C VAL A 134 8.53 4.57 -0.32
N TYR A 135 8.49 3.52 -1.14
CA TYR A 135 7.85 2.25 -0.82
C TYR A 135 8.79 1.25 -0.14
N LEU A 136 10.12 1.48 -0.26
CA LEU A 136 11.14 0.63 0.31
C LEU A 136 12.29 1.46 0.88
N ILE A 137 12.77 1.08 2.07
CA ILE A 137 13.97 1.61 2.70
C ILE A 137 14.83 0.42 3.09
N GLY A 138 15.99 0.27 2.44
CA GLY A 138 16.97 -0.76 2.76
C GLY A 138 18.23 -0.16 3.38
N LEU A 139 18.77 -0.83 4.40
CA LEU A 139 20.06 -0.43 4.96
C LEU A 139 20.82 -1.61 5.57
N ARG A 140 22.16 -1.48 5.61
CA ARG A 140 23.03 -2.37 6.35
C ARG A 140 23.11 -1.95 7.81
N ARG A 141 23.44 -2.89 8.70
CA ARG A 141 23.66 -2.63 10.12
C ARG A 141 24.65 -1.48 10.37
N THR A 142 25.71 -1.41 9.58
CA THR A 142 26.74 -0.36 9.69
C THR A 142 26.22 1.05 9.37
N ALA A 143 25.14 1.14 8.62
CA ALA A 143 24.49 2.41 8.25
C ALA A 143 23.43 2.88 9.26
N LEU A 144 23.03 2.03 10.22
CA LEU A 144 22.02 2.36 11.22
C LEU A 144 22.29 3.66 12.01
N PRO A 145 23.53 3.97 12.45
CA PRO A 145 23.81 5.21 13.16
C PRO A 145 23.48 6.48 12.33
N HIS A 146 23.63 6.41 11.00
CA HIS A 146 23.36 7.52 10.10
C HIS A 146 21.87 7.63 9.75
N PHE A 147 21.12 6.54 9.89
CA PHE A 147 19.69 6.51 9.53
C PHE A 147 18.85 7.46 10.38
N GLY A 148 19.17 7.63 11.66
CA GLY A 148 18.50 8.61 12.52
C GLY A 148 18.59 10.05 11.97
N THR A 149 19.77 10.45 11.49
CA THR A 149 19.97 11.76 10.86
C THR A 149 19.14 11.88 9.58
N LEU A 150 19.15 10.85 8.70
CA LEU A 150 18.34 10.82 7.49
C LEU A 150 16.84 10.97 7.81
N CYS A 151 16.35 10.17 8.75
CA CYS A 151 14.96 10.22 9.18
C CYS A 151 14.52 11.59 9.71
N ASN A 152 15.37 12.25 10.50
CA ASN A 152 15.05 13.52 11.13
C ASN A 152 15.03 14.69 10.13
N THR A 153 15.67 14.56 8.99
CA THR A 153 15.65 15.57 7.92
C THR A 153 14.50 15.40 6.94
N CYS A 154 13.84 14.25 6.92
CA CYS A 154 12.76 13.96 5.98
C CYS A 154 11.41 14.53 6.42
N ARG A 155 10.72 15.19 5.50
CA ARG A 155 9.32 15.62 5.66
C ARG A 155 8.38 14.44 5.33
N TRP A 156 8.31 13.48 6.25
CA TRP A 156 7.49 12.28 6.09
C TRP A 156 6.03 12.63 5.77
N HIS A 157 5.34 11.72 5.04
CA HIS A 157 3.96 11.89 4.56
C HIS A 157 3.76 13.08 3.61
N THR A 158 4.81 13.50 2.91
CA THR A 158 4.74 14.52 1.86
C THR A 158 5.43 14.03 0.58
N SER A 159 5.16 14.70 -0.54
CA SER A 159 5.84 14.42 -1.82
C SER A 159 7.31 14.84 -1.86
N PHE A 160 7.86 15.30 -0.74
CA PHE A 160 9.25 15.75 -0.65
C PHE A 160 10.20 14.73 -0.07
N VAL A 161 9.71 13.56 0.40
CA VAL A 161 10.52 12.53 1.07
C VAL A 161 11.71 12.11 0.22
N GLN A 162 11.48 11.77 -1.05
CA GLN A 162 12.55 11.40 -1.97
C GLN A 162 13.62 12.48 -2.10
N GLN A 163 13.20 13.76 -2.27
CA GLN A 163 14.12 14.89 -2.40
C GLN A 163 14.94 15.10 -1.12
N ASP A 164 14.30 14.96 0.04
CA ASP A 164 14.96 15.12 1.34
C ASP A 164 16.00 14.00 1.57
N LEU A 165 15.68 12.75 1.22
CA LEU A 165 16.62 11.62 1.27
C LEU A 165 17.82 11.85 0.34
N HIS A 166 17.61 12.29 -0.90
CA HIS A 166 18.71 12.61 -1.81
C HIS A 166 19.66 13.67 -1.20
N ARG A 167 19.11 14.74 -0.65
CA ARG A 167 19.89 15.82 0.00
C ARG A 167 20.66 15.30 1.22
N ALA A 168 20.00 14.48 2.05
CA ALA A 168 20.61 13.96 3.27
C ALA A 168 21.74 12.96 2.97
N ILE A 169 21.59 12.09 1.99
CA ILE A 169 22.64 11.17 1.52
C ILE A 169 23.83 11.95 0.97
N ALA A 170 23.59 12.97 0.14
CA ALA A 170 24.65 13.83 -0.38
C ALA A 170 25.39 14.59 0.73
N ALA A 171 24.68 15.09 1.74
CA ALA A 171 25.27 15.77 2.90
C ALA A 171 26.16 14.83 3.76
N LEU A 172 25.86 13.53 3.79
CA LEU A 172 26.70 12.54 4.45
C LEU A 172 27.92 12.12 3.61
N GLY A 173 28.06 12.61 2.39
CA GLY A 173 29.10 12.12 1.46
C GLY A 173 28.93 10.64 1.10
N GLY A 174 27.74 10.10 1.33
CA GLY A 174 27.40 8.69 1.13
C GLY A 174 26.84 8.39 -0.27
N SER A 175 26.59 7.09 -0.50
CA SER A 175 25.92 6.61 -1.70
C SER A 175 24.67 5.82 -1.33
N ALA A 176 23.68 5.84 -2.22
CA ALA A 176 22.49 4.99 -2.10
C ALA A 176 22.11 4.47 -3.50
N ALA A 177 21.60 3.27 -3.57
CA ALA A 177 20.93 2.78 -4.77
C ALA A 177 19.45 3.19 -4.76
N TRP A 178 18.88 3.35 -5.95
CA TRP A 178 17.50 3.78 -6.16
C TRP A 178 16.80 2.80 -7.09
N LEU A 179 15.78 2.15 -6.58
CA LEU A 179 14.98 1.20 -7.35
C LEU A 179 13.98 1.94 -8.26
N PRO A 180 13.45 1.25 -9.29
CA PRO A 180 12.40 1.80 -10.15
C PRO A 180 11.20 2.32 -9.35
N PRO A 181 10.58 3.43 -9.79
CA PRO A 181 9.42 3.99 -9.10
C PRO A 181 8.18 3.10 -9.26
N LEU A 182 7.44 2.93 -8.17
CA LEU A 182 6.17 2.20 -8.12
C LEU A 182 5.03 3.09 -7.66
N VAL A 183 3.79 2.60 -7.82
CA VAL A 183 2.57 3.27 -7.36
C VAL A 183 2.23 2.83 -5.94
N ASP A 184 2.08 3.80 -5.03
CA ASP A 184 1.44 3.57 -3.74
C ASP A 184 -0.06 3.82 -3.84
N LEU A 185 -0.85 2.97 -3.19
CA LEU A 185 -2.32 3.10 -3.19
C LEU A 185 -2.78 4.10 -2.15
N ASP A 186 -2.94 5.35 -2.55
CA ASP A 186 -3.49 6.41 -1.71
C ASP A 186 -4.93 6.77 -2.02
N ARG A 187 -5.35 6.57 -3.25
CA ARG A 187 -6.66 6.95 -3.79
C ARG A 187 -7.26 5.82 -4.62
N ILE A 188 -8.58 5.89 -4.83
CA ILE A 188 -9.26 4.96 -5.75
C ILE A 188 -8.69 5.03 -7.17
N ALA A 189 -8.22 6.20 -7.61
CA ALA A 189 -7.59 6.35 -8.92
C ALA A 189 -6.32 5.49 -9.07
N ASP A 190 -5.52 5.36 -8.00
CA ASP A 190 -4.30 4.54 -7.99
C ASP A 190 -4.67 3.05 -8.11
N LEU A 191 -5.70 2.62 -7.40
CA LEU A 191 -6.23 1.26 -7.50
C LEU A 191 -6.73 0.95 -8.92
N LEU A 192 -7.41 1.91 -9.58
CA LEU A 192 -7.83 1.78 -10.98
C LEU A 192 -6.62 1.72 -11.93
N HIS A 193 -5.57 2.49 -11.65
CA HIS A 193 -4.34 2.47 -12.42
C HIS A 193 -3.64 1.10 -12.35
N VAL A 194 -3.46 0.58 -11.16
CA VAL A 194 -2.84 -0.73 -10.91
C VAL A 194 -3.66 -1.87 -11.52
N ALA A 195 -4.98 -1.82 -11.39
CA ALA A 195 -5.86 -2.85 -11.93
C ALA A 195 -5.84 -2.96 -13.46
N ARG A 196 -5.52 -1.88 -14.18
CA ARG A 196 -5.33 -1.94 -15.64
C ARG A 196 -4.08 -2.72 -16.04
N ARG A 197 -3.12 -2.87 -15.14
CA ARG A 197 -1.84 -3.53 -15.38
C ARG A 197 -1.77 -4.96 -14.82
N HIS A 198 -2.55 -5.24 -13.77
CA HIS A 198 -2.48 -6.50 -13.01
C HIS A 198 -3.85 -7.16 -12.88
N ALA A 199 -4.01 -8.34 -13.49
CA ALA A 199 -5.27 -9.06 -13.54
C ALA A 199 -5.85 -9.39 -12.13
N SER A 200 -4.99 -9.68 -11.14
CA SER A 200 -5.43 -9.94 -9.76
C SER A 200 -6.14 -8.74 -9.13
N TYR A 201 -5.62 -7.53 -9.36
CA TYR A 201 -6.25 -6.28 -8.92
C TYR A 201 -7.46 -5.90 -9.76
N ALA A 202 -7.46 -6.24 -11.07
CA ALA A 202 -8.63 -6.08 -11.93
C ALA A 202 -9.81 -6.92 -11.43
N LEU A 203 -9.59 -8.19 -11.07
CA LEU A 203 -10.61 -9.07 -10.50
C LEU A 203 -11.12 -8.55 -9.15
N MET A 204 -10.23 -8.06 -8.30
CA MET A 204 -10.60 -7.43 -7.03
C MET A 204 -11.46 -6.18 -7.28
N LEU A 205 -11.09 -5.31 -8.22
CA LEU A 205 -11.88 -4.14 -8.61
C LEU A 205 -13.23 -4.51 -9.20
N LEU A 206 -13.30 -5.52 -10.06
CA LEU A 206 -14.57 -6.00 -10.59
C LEU A 206 -15.50 -6.47 -9.46
N ALA A 207 -14.98 -7.17 -8.46
CA ALA A 207 -15.74 -7.53 -7.28
C ALA A 207 -16.18 -6.28 -6.48
N PHE A 208 -15.36 -5.23 -6.40
CA PHE A 208 -15.74 -3.95 -5.78
C PHE A 208 -16.81 -3.23 -6.61
N VAL A 209 -16.66 -3.15 -7.93
CA VAL A 209 -17.63 -2.47 -8.84
C VAL A 209 -18.99 -3.20 -8.82
N GLN A 210 -19.01 -4.53 -8.90
CA GLN A 210 -20.23 -5.32 -8.80
C GLN A 210 -20.93 -5.12 -7.45
N PHE A 211 -20.16 -4.95 -6.37
CA PHE A 211 -20.72 -4.66 -5.04
C PHE A 211 -21.22 -3.21 -4.91
N MET A 212 -20.61 -2.27 -5.62
CA MET A 212 -21.07 -0.86 -5.68
C MET A 212 -22.36 -0.69 -6.50
N GLN A 213 -22.60 -1.54 -7.49
CA GLN A 213 -23.84 -1.52 -8.28
C GLN A 213 -25.06 -2.09 -7.53
N ARG A 214 -24.86 -2.91 -6.49
CA ARG A 214 -25.95 -3.48 -5.69
C ARG A 214 -26.81 -2.46 -4.92
N PRO A 215 -26.31 -1.36 -4.35
CA PRO A 215 -27.15 -0.38 -3.67
C PRO A 215 -28.09 0.39 -4.60
N LEU A 216 -27.75 0.55 -5.88
CA LEU A 216 -28.61 1.20 -6.86
C LEU A 216 -29.83 0.35 -7.24
N PHE A 217 -29.72 -0.97 -7.17
CA PHE A 217 -30.86 -1.87 -7.41
C PHE A 217 -31.89 -1.87 -6.26
N TYR A 218 -31.50 -1.58 -5.04
CA TYR A 218 -32.41 -1.47 -3.91
C TYR A 218 -33.23 -0.18 -3.92
N LEU A 219 -32.77 0.88 -4.57
CA LEU A 219 -33.48 2.15 -4.68
C LEU A 219 -34.58 2.14 -5.78
N THR A 220 -34.52 1.18 -6.72
CA THR A 220 -35.54 1.07 -7.78
C THR A 220 -36.78 0.29 -7.34
N HIS A 221 -36.84 -0.24 -6.11
CA HIS A 221 -38.00 -0.99 -5.58
C HIS A 221 -38.79 -0.23 -4.53
N PHE A 222 -38.58 1.07 -4.35
CA PHE A 222 -39.56 1.90 -3.66
C PHE A 222 -40.75 2.10 -4.60
N ARG A 223 -41.75 1.20 -4.46
CA ARG A 223 -43.08 1.45 -5.01
C ARG A 223 -43.64 2.71 -4.35
N VAL A 224 -43.58 3.82 -5.04
CA VAL A 224 -44.49 4.95 -4.74
C VAL A 224 -45.90 4.44 -4.99
N PRO A 225 -46.82 4.47 -4.02
CA PRO A 225 -48.20 4.13 -4.29
C PRO A 225 -48.76 5.19 -5.21
N CYS A 226 -48.94 4.80 -6.47
CA CYS A 226 -49.53 5.65 -7.49
C CYS A 226 -51.06 5.69 -7.28
N SER A 227 -51.52 6.59 -6.42
CA SER A 227 -52.90 7.06 -6.48
C SER A 227 -52.94 8.26 -7.43
N ALA A 228 -52.94 8.01 -8.75
CA ALA A 228 -53.17 9.02 -9.74
C ALA A 228 -54.36 8.60 -10.57
N LYS A 229 -55.39 9.41 -10.49
CA LYS A 229 -56.62 9.38 -11.29
C LYS A 229 -56.27 9.28 -12.77
N ARG A 230 -56.98 8.36 -13.49
CA ARG A 230 -56.93 8.27 -14.95
C ARG A 230 -57.38 9.59 -15.56
N LEU A 231 -56.50 10.30 -16.20
CA LEU A 231 -56.84 11.34 -17.16
C LEU A 231 -56.97 10.67 -18.55
N HIS A 232 -58.20 10.57 -19.03
CA HIS A 232 -58.47 10.21 -20.42
C HIS A 232 -58.07 11.38 -21.32
N LEU A 233 -57.07 11.16 -22.20
CA LEU A 233 -56.79 12.02 -23.32
C LEU A 233 -57.27 11.32 -24.62
N PRO A 234 -57.99 12.00 -25.48
CA PRO A 234 -58.50 11.40 -26.72
C PRO A 234 -57.39 11.27 -27.78
N LEU A 235 -57.32 10.08 -28.38
CA LEU A 235 -56.45 9.79 -29.52
C LEU A 235 -56.90 10.65 -30.75
N LYS A 236 -56.01 11.52 -31.23
CA LYS A 236 -56.17 12.16 -32.56
C LYS A 236 -55.52 11.23 -33.60
N HIS A 237 -56.33 11.07 -34.66
CA HIS A 237 -56.13 10.22 -35.85
C HIS A 237 -54.74 10.50 -36.51
N ALA A 238 -54.06 9.41 -36.93
CA ALA A 238 -52.93 9.47 -37.85
C ALA A 238 -53.43 9.62 -39.32
N PRO A 239 -52.73 10.35 -40.17
CA PRO A 239 -53.10 10.47 -41.62
C PRO A 239 -52.65 9.19 -42.38
N PRO A 240 -53.26 8.91 -43.52
CA PRO A 240 -53.03 7.70 -44.31
C PRO A 240 -51.71 7.73 -45.06
N VAL A 241 -51.08 6.56 -45.12
CA VAL A 241 -49.87 6.30 -45.91
C VAL A 241 -50.30 6.04 -47.36
N LEU A 242 -49.82 6.84 -48.32
CA LEU A 242 -49.86 6.55 -49.76
C LEU A 242 -48.61 5.76 -50.13
N LEU A 243 -48.84 4.57 -50.72
CA LEU A 243 -47.88 3.84 -51.52
C LEU A 243 -48.11 4.11 -52.99
N PRO A 244 -47.13 4.10 -53.85
CA PRO A 244 -46.87 2.98 -54.75
C PRO A 244 -45.51 2.32 -54.49
#